data_a0ab7b09f0bb14dfc65ea5e6fe3f667a
#
_entry.id   a0ab7b09f0bb14dfc65ea5e6fe3f667a
#
_cell.length_a   1.000
_cell.length_b   1.000
_cell.length_c   1.000
_cell.angle_alpha   90.00
_cell.angle_beta   90.00
_cell.angle_gamma   90.00
#
_symmetry.space_group_name_H-M   'P 1'
#
loop_
_entity.id
_entity.type
_entity.pdbx_description
1 polymer ?
#
loop_
_entity_poly.entity_id
_entity_poly.type
_entity_poly.pdbx_seq_one_letter_code
_entity_poly.pdbx_strand_id
1 'polypeptide(L)'
;MIGPMISETGTPLDRRADGLFDTIESAHRYVRLLAGVLSDVRNELANETSSQQGTGFPRRLDAMRLALYNLEKLQVHMKSSSRILNDLRSLRRLLLEERRETSNTVFCQKRDARSAIDREFTQ
;
A
#
# COMPACT_ATOMS: atom_id res chain seq x y z
N MET A 1 -18.87 15.88 25.40
CA MET A 1 -17.88 16.26 24.78
C MET A 1 -16.76 15.28 24.60
N ILE A 2 -16.02 15.08 25.48
CA ILE A 2 -14.89 14.28 25.31
C ILE A 2 -15.17 12.81 25.34
N GLY A 3 -16.38 12.46 25.59
CA GLY A 3 -16.75 11.09 25.67
C GLY A 3 -16.30 10.22 24.54
N PRO A 4 -16.40 10.68 23.32
CA PRO A 4 -16.03 9.80 22.20
C PRO A 4 -14.60 9.30 22.25
N MET A 5 -13.73 10.11 22.72
CA MET A 5 -12.37 9.66 22.78
C MET A 5 -12.16 8.56 23.74
N ILE A 6 -12.92 8.58 24.78
CA ILE A 6 -12.78 7.56 25.78
C ILE A 6 -13.12 6.21 25.24
N SER A 7 -14.13 6.15 24.42
CA SER A 7 -14.51 4.86 23.87
C SER A 7 -13.39 4.25 23.07
N GLU A 8 -12.58 5.07 22.47
CA GLU A 8 -11.50 4.54 21.71
C GLU A 8 -10.41 3.98 22.56
N THR A 9 -10.19 4.58 23.69
CA THR A 9 -9.13 4.10 24.53
C THR A 9 -9.42 2.73 25.07
N GLY A 10 -10.66 2.35 25.12
CA GLY A 10 -11.00 1.05 25.65
C GLY A 10 -10.78 -0.09 24.70
N THR A 11 -10.39 0.18 23.47
CA THR A 11 -10.27 -0.88 22.49
C THR A 11 -9.06 -1.74 22.75
N PRO A 12 -9.20 -3.04 22.56
CA PRO A 12 -8.07 -3.93 22.69
C PRO A 12 -7.07 -3.72 21.56
N LEU A 13 -5.88 -4.23 21.74
CA LEU A 13 -4.85 -4.13 20.73
C LEU A 13 -5.26 -4.79 19.43
N ASP A 14 -6.00 -5.86 19.51
CA ASP A 14 -6.47 -6.53 18.32
C ASP A 14 -7.25 -5.61 17.42
N ARG A 15 -8.21 -4.94 18.02
CA ARG A 15 -9.06 -4.05 17.25
C ARG A 15 -8.26 -2.91 16.66
N ARG A 16 -7.27 -2.45 17.41
CA ARG A 16 -6.44 -1.39 16.94
C ARG A 16 -5.63 -1.84 15.73
N ALA A 17 -5.11 -3.04 15.79
CA ALA A 17 -4.34 -3.58 14.68
C ALA A 17 -5.22 -3.73 13.45
N ASP A 18 -6.44 -4.21 13.64
CA ASP A 18 -7.36 -4.33 12.52
C ASP A 18 -7.64 -2.99 11.89
N GLY A 19 -7.83 -1.97 12.71
CA GLY A 19 -8.05 -0.63 12.19
C GLY A 19 -6.89 -0.13 11.39
N LEU A 20 -5.68 -0.43 11.83
CA LEU A 20 -4.50 -0.02 11.10
C LEU A 20 -4.45 -0.66 9.72
N PHE A 21 -4.76 -1.94 9.65
CA PHE A 21 -4.72 -2.62 8.37
C PHE A 21 -5.85 -2.15 7.46
N ASP A 22 -6.98 -1.80 8.02
CA ASP A 22 -8.03 -1.20 7.22
C ASP A 22 -7.57 0.13 6.65
N THR A 23 -6.84 0.88 7.43
CA THR A 23 -6.28 2.14 6.98
C THR A 23 -5.27 1.91 5.87
N ILE A 24 -4.48 0.86 5.98
CA ILE A 24 -3.50 0.53 4.95
C ILE A 24 -4.21 0.18 3.65
N GLU A 25 -5.30 -0.54 3.74
CA GLU A 25 -6.06 -0.88 2.56
C GLU A 25 -6.64 0.36 1.89
N SER A 26 -7.16 1.27 2.69
CA SER A 26 -7.65 2.54 2.17
C SER A 26 -6.53 3.36 1.56
N ALA A 27 -5.38 3.35 2.21
CA ALA A 27 -4.23 4.07 1.69
C ALA A 27 -3.79 3.50 0.35
N HIS A 28 -3.80 2.18 0.22
CA HIS A 28 -3.42 1.55 -1.03
C HIS A 28 -4.35 1.97 -2.15
N ARG A 29 -5.65 1.98 -1.86
CA ARG A 29 -6.63 2.42 -2.84
C ARG A 29 -6.41 3.88 -3.22
N TYR A 30 -6.15 4.70 -2.23
CA TYR A 30 -5.90 6.11 -2.48
C TYR A 30 -4.66 6.33 -3.33
N VAL A 31 -3.59 5.59 -3.02
CA VAL A 31 -2.36 5.73 -3.76
C VAL A 31 -2.54 5.32 -5.22
N ARG A 32 -3.34 4.29 -5.46
CA ARG A 32 -3.61 3.88 -6.82
C ARG A 32 -4.38 4.94 -7.59
N LEU A 33 -5.37 5.54 -6.95
CA LEU A 33 -6.12 6.62 -7.57
C LEU A 33 -5.22 7.81 -7.84
N LEU A 34 -4.39 8.15 -6.88
CA LEU A 34 -3.48 9.27 -7.04
C LEU A 34 -2.49 9.01 -8.17
N ALA A 35 -2.02 7.79 -8.29
CA ALA A 35 -1.11 7.44 -9.37
C ALA A 35 -1.76 7.66 -10.73
N GLY A 36 -3.05 7.36 -10.83
CA GLY A 36 -3.78 7.62 -12.07
C GLY A 36 -3.87 9.09 -12.39
N VAL A 37 -4.19 9.89 -11.37
CA VAL A 37 -4.27 11.33 -11.55
C VAL A 37 -2.91 11.90 -11.96
N LEU A 38 -1.85 11.41 -11.34
CA LEU A 38 -0.53 11.90 -11.68
C LEU A 38 -0.16 11.56 -13.12
N SER A 39 -0.58 10.39 -13.57
CA SER A 39 -0.33 9.99 -14.93
C SER A 39 -1.04 10.93 -15.91
N ASP A 40 -2.28 11.28 -15.60
CA ASP A 40 -3.03 12.20 -16.44
C ASP A 40 -2.41 13.57 -16.47
N VAL A 41 -2.05 14.08 -15.31
CA VAL A 41 -1.44 15.41 -15.23
C VAL A 41 -0.11 15.42 -15.97
N ARG A 42 0.67 14.37 -15.83
CA ARG A 42 1.94 14.28 -16.52
C ARG A 42 1.75 14.30 -18.02
N ASN A 43 0.76 13.57 -18.51
CA ASN A 43 0.51 13.53 -19.95
C ASN A 43 0.06 14.89 -20.45
N GLU A 44 -0.80 15.55 -19.70
CA GLU A 44 -1.25 16.89 -20.07
C GLU A 44 -0.08 17.85 -20.13
N LEU A 45 0.75 17.81 -19.10
CA LEU A 45 1.89 18.70 -19.03
C LEU A 45 2.89 18.42 -20.14
N ALA A 46 3.09 17.15 -20.46
CA ALA A 46 3.98 16.78 -21.55
C ALA A 46 3.47 17.32 -22.88
N ASN A 47 2.18 17.21 -23.10
CA ASN A 47 1.59 17.75 -24.33
C ASN A 47 1.73 19.25 -24.39
N GLU A 48 1.48 19.92 -23.27
CA GLU A 48 1.59 21.36 -23.24
C GLU A 48 3.03 21.82 -23.42
N THR A 49 3.96 21.10 -22.83
CA THR A 49 5.36 21.41 -22.99
C THR A 49 5.78 21.31 -24.47
N SER A 50 5.31 20.26 -25.12
CA SER A 50 5.61 20.08 -26.54
C SER A 50 5.04 21.23 -27.39
N SER A 51 3.82 21.63 -27.08
CA SER A 51 3.18 22.68 -27.89
C SER A 51 3.78 24.04 -27.60
N GLN A 52 4.42 24.23 -26.45
CA GLN A 52 5.02 25.50 -26.11
C GLN A 52 6.44 25.66 -26.60
N GLN A 53 7.00 24.63 -27.18
CA GLN A 53 8.33 24.71 -27.70
C GLN A 53 8.40 25.71 -28.86
N GLY A 54 9.34 26.61 -28.78
CA GLY A 54 9.49 27.62 -29.82
C GLY A 54 8.62 28.84 -29.64
N THR A 55 7.91 28.98 -28.53
CA THR A 55 7.03 30.11 -28.32
C THR A 55 7.73 31.36 -27.79
N GLY A 56 8.98 31.26 -27.41
CA GLY A 56 9.69 32.44 -26.95
C GLY A 56 9.59 32.72 -25.46
N PHE A 57 9.15 31.76 -24.68
CA PHE A 57 9.10 31.89 -23.22
C PHE A 57 9.97 30.83 -22.57
N PRO A 58 11.32 31.02 -22.63
CA PRO A 58 12.20 29.95 -22.17
C PRO A 58 12.07 29.63 -20.70
N ARG A 59 11.83 30.63 -19.87
CA ARG A 59 11.69 30.37 -18.43
C ARG A 59 10.48 29.51 -18.13
N ARG A 60 9.38 29.82 -18.82
CA ARG A 60 8.18 29.03 -18.63
C ARG A 60 8.41 27.60 -19.10
N LEU A 61 9.08 27.45 -20.22
CA LEU A 61 9.35 26.12 -20.75
C LEU A 61 10.26 25.32 -19.80
N ASP A 62 11.27 25.98 -19.26
CA ASP A 62 12.15 25.30 -18.29
C ASP A 62 11.39 24.89 -17.06
N ALA A 63 10.50 25.75 -16.57
CA ALA A 63 9.69 25.41 -15.40
C ALA A 63 8.79 24.22 -15.69
N MET A 64 8.23 24.16 -16.88
CA MET A 64 7.37 23.06 -17.27
C MET A 64 8.16 21.76 -17.35
N ARG A 65 9.36 21.83 -17.89
CA ARG A 65 10.21 20.64 -17.95
C ARG A 65 10.58 20.14 -16.57
N LEU A 66 10.89 21.08 -15.68
CA LEU A 66 11.21 20.69 -14.31
C LEU A 66 10.01 20.09 -13.62
N ALA A 67 8.84 20.66 -13.83
CA ALA A 67 7.63 20.11 -13.27
C ALA A 67 7.36 18.71 -13.80
N LEU A 68 7.60 18.53 -15.09
CA LEU A 68 7.40 17.22 -15.70
C LEU A 68 8.36 16.20 -15.09
N TYR A 69 9.58 16.59 -14.89
CA TYR A 69 10.56 15.71 -14.27
C TYR A 69 10.14 15.32 -12.86
N ASN A 70 9.65 16.28 -12.10
CA ASN A 70 9.20 16.01 -10.75
C ASN A 70 7.97 15.11 -10.73
N LEU A 71 7.08 15.29 -11.68
CA LEU A 71 5.92 14.43 -11.78
C LEU A 71 6.32 13.00 -12.10
N GLU A 72 7.30 12.84 -12.97
CA GLU A 72 7.77 11.51 -13.31
C GLU A 72 8.43 10.83 -12.11
N LYS A 73 9.19 11.59 -11.35
CA LYS A 73 9.77 11.07 -10.13
C LYS A 73 8.68 10.65 -9.16
N LEU A 74 7.68 11.49 -9.01
CA LEU A 74 6.59 11.18 -8.10
C LEU A 74 5.84 9.94 -8.54
N GLN A 75 5.67 9.76 -9.83
CA GLN A 75 5.03 8.56 -10.34
C GLN A 75 5.80 7.30 -9.95
N VAL A 76 7.11 7.36 -10.05
CA VAL A 76 7.94 6.22 -9.67
C VAL A 76 7.75 5.92 -8.19
N HIS A 77 7.74 6.96 -7.37
CA HIS A 77 7.54 6.77 -5.93
C HIS A 77 6.15 6.22 -5.63
N MET A 78 5.16 6.67 -6.38
CA MET A 78 3.79 6.17 -6.17
C MET A 78 3.71 4.69 -6.52
N LYS A 79 4.37 4.28 -7.58
CA LYS A 79 4.39 2.87 -7.94
C LYS A 79 5.07 2.04 -6.86
N SER A 80 6.19 2.52 -6.35
CA SER A 80 6.87 1.81 -5.28
C SER A 80 6.00 1.75 -4.04
N SER A 81 5.37 2.86 -3.69
CA SER A 81 4.49 2.89 -2.53
C SER A 81 3.33 1.92 -2.70
N SER A 82 2.79 1.85 -3.89
CA SER A 82 1.68 0.96 -4.16
C SER A 82 2.10 -0.50 -3.96
N ARG A 83 3.28 -0.85 -4.40
CA ARG A 83 3.79 -2.20 -4.21
C ARG A 83 3.98 -2.52 -2.74
N ILE A 84 4.56 -1.59 -2.01
CA ILE A 84 4.79 -1.80 -0.58
C ILE A 84 3.46 -1.95 0.14
N LEU A 85 2.49 -1.12 -0.18
CA LEU A 85 1.18 -1.22 0.44
C LEU A 85 0.50 -2.53 0.09
N ASN A 86 0.69 -2.99 -1.14
CA ASN A 86 0.13 -4.27 -1.52
C ASN A 86 0.80 -5.41 -0.77
N ASP A 87 2.09 -5.31 -0.55
CA ASP A 87 2.79 -6.31 0.25
C ASP A 87 2.27 -6.32 1.68
N LEU A 88 2.01 -5.15 2.23
CA LEU A 88 1.46 -5.07 3.57
C LEU A 88 0.07 -5.70 3.64
N ARG A 89 -0.71 -5.53 2.60
CA ARG A 89 -2.02 -6.18 2.56
C ARG A 89 -1.89 -7.69 2.55
N SER A 90 -0.93 -8.18 1.80
CA SER A 90 -0.69 -9.62 1.76
C SER A 90 -0.22 -10.14 3.10
N LEU A 91 0.65 -9.41 3.74
CA LEU A 91 1.14 -9.80 5.06
C LEU A 91 0.02 -9.80 6.08
N ARG A 92 -0.88 -8.82 5.98
CA ARG A 92 -2.03 -8.82 6.86
C ARG A 92 -2.83 -10.09 6.72
N ARG A 93 -3.06 -10.50 5.49
CA ARG A 93 -3.82 -11.72 5.23
C ARG A 93 -3.14 -12.92 5.85
N LEU A 94 -1.83 -13.02 5.69
CA LEU A 94 -1.08 -14.12 6.27
C LEU A 94 -1.16 -14.13 7.79
N LEU A 95 -1.05 -12.95 8.38
CA LEU A 95 -1.11 -12.86 9.82
C LEU A 95 -2.47 -13.27 10.35
N LEU A 96 -3.52 -12.89 9.65
CA LEU A 96 -4.85 -13.26 10.07
C LEU A 96 -5.09 -14.75 9.92
N GLU A 97 -4.59 -15.33 8.86
CA GLU A 97 -4.73 -16.77 8.65
C GLU A 97 -3.97 -17.56 9.71
N GLU A 98 -2.78 -17.12 10.02
CA GLU A 98 -2.01 -17.77 11.06
C GLU A 98 -2.73 -17.74 12.38
N ARG A 99 -3.28 -16.59 12.72
CA ARG A 99 -4.01 -16.47 13.97
C ARG A 99 -5.21 -17.39 14.00
N ARG A 100 -5.87 -17.50 12.87
CA ARG A 100 -7.04 -18.35 12.79
C ARG A 100 -6.68 -19.82 12.97
N GLU A 101 -5.62 -20.23 12.33
CA GLU A 101 -5.17 -21.59 12.44
C GLU A 101 -4.75 -21.93 13.85
N THR A 102 -4.06 -21.01 14.48
CA THR A 102 -3.62 -21.24 15.83
C THR A 102 -4.79 -21.48 16.76
N SER A 103 -5.85 -20.70 16.62
CA SER A 103 -6.97 -20.86 17.52
C SER A 103 -7.83 -22.06 17.14
N ASN A 104 -7.93 -22.39 15.88
CA ASN A 104 -8.79 -23.48 15.46
C ASN A 104 -8.18 -24.84 15.67
N THR A 105 -6.91 -24.97 15.48
CA THR A 105 -6.28 -26.26 15.37
C THR A 105 -5.23 -26.49 16.40
N VAL A 106 -5.51 -26.07 17.61
CA VAL A 106 -4.57 -26.31 18.67
C VAL A 106 -4.23 -27.78 18.77
N PHE A 107 -5.22 -28.63 18.60
CA PHE A 107 -5.02 -30.06 18.70
C PHE A 107 -4.55 -30.67 17.40
N CYS A 108 -5.21 -30.37 16.33
CA CYS A 108 -4.90 -30.96 15.06
C CYS A 108 -3.52 -30.54 14.57
N GLN A 109 -3.11 -29.40 14.99
CA GLN A 109 -1.87 -28.87 14.54
C GLN A 109 -0.68 -29.72 14.96
N LYS A 110 -0.69 -30.16 16.17
CA LYS A 110 0.37 -31.03 16.64
C LYS A 110 0.46 -32.30 15.83
N ARG A 111 -0.69 -32.83 15.53
CA ARG A 111 -0.76 -34.08 14.79
C ARG A 111 -0.17 -33.90 13.40
N ASP A 112 -0.55 -32.85 12.75
CA ASP A 112 -0.08 -32.59 11.40
C ASP A 112 1.41 -32.37 11.37
N ALA A 113 1.92 -31.61 12.30
CA ALA A 113 3.34 -31.36 12.36
C ALA A 113 4.11 -32.65 12.55
N ARG A 114 3.59 -33.51 13.39
CA ARG A 114 4.25 -34.77 13.61
C ARG A 114 4.28 -35.64 12.36
N SER A 115 3.18 -35.67 11.67
CA SER A 115 3.10 -36.42 10.44
C SER A 115 4.12 -35.96 9.43
N ALA A 116 4.22 -34.67 9.29
CA ALA A 116 5.14 -34.09 8.33
C ALA A 116 6.58 -34.47 8.69
N ILE A 117 6.90 -34.38 9.95
CA ILE A 117 8.26 -34.71 10.39
C ILE A 117 8.56 -36.16 10.15
N ASP A 118 7.61 -37.01 10.45
CA ASP A 118 7.81 -38.42 10.25
C ASP A 118 8.07 -38.75 8.79
N ARG A 119 7.32 -38.12 7.92
CA ARG A 119 7.54 -38.37 6.51
C ARG A 119 8.92 -37.96 6.06
N GLU A 120 9.36 -36.84 6.55
CA GLU A 120 10.69 -36.39 6.17
C GLU A 120 11.76 -37.36 6.62
N PHE A 121 11.62 -37.90 7.79
CA PHE A 121 12.59 -38.80 8.30
C PHE A 121 12.61 -40.10 7.53
N THR A 122 11.47 -40.58 7.14
CA THR A 122 11.42 -41.85 6.42
C THR A 122 12.01 -41.75 5.04
N GLN A 123 12.10 -40.59 4.51
CA GLN A 123 12.70 -40.41 3.21
C GLN A 123 14.18 -40.28 3.31
#